data_023b248f8afb437e01259f28b1e98eac
#
_entry.id   023b248f8afb437e01259f28b1e98eac
#
_cell.length_a   1.000
_cell.length_b   1.000
_cell.length_c   1.000
_cell.angle_alpha   90.00
_cell.angle_beta   90.00
_cell.angle_gamma   90.00
#
_symmetry.space_group_name_H-M   'P 1'
#
loop_
_entity.id
_entity.type
_entity.pdbx_description
1 polymer ?
#
loop_
_entity_poly.entity_id
_entity_poly.type
_entity_poly.pdbx_seq_one_letter_code
_entity_poly.pdbx_strand_id
1 'polypeptide(L)'
;MENKLSELINQIVADYFHFYNCEPINLSIIFSDDIWKTYFEIRPDHRSKRTEQLPSFNGTIAAPLELDGTFTVIVDNQYFLSEVKNNRLSWIGTIAHEITHVRDYKEYAQMLSAASYDEVLTAEHRMFQLWTEFNAKRHGYYFLRKYYFDDMTDPAQIPDIINTELPGQISFMSNEYSSTSDGWHQIYTVSQFLGRLAVWEDLFPTYFTADYIARLLTPNPWMLDLYEYL
;
A
#
# COMPACT_ATOMS: atom_id res chain seq x y z
N MET A 1 28.51 -5.15 1.08
CA MET A 1 27.36 -4.40 0.51
C MET A 1 26.05 -4.81 1.21
N GLU A 2 25.82 -6.09 1.42
CA GLU A 2 24.62 -6.64 2.10
C GLU A 2 24.39 -6.08 3.51
N ASN A 3 25.41 -5.96 4.35
CA ASN A 3 25.25 -5.39 5.70
C ASN A 3 24.73 -3.95 5.70
N LYS A 4 25.20 -3.09 4.76
CA LYS A 4 24.74 -1.69 4.68
C LYS A 4 23.28 -1.58 4.22
N LEU A 5 22.85 -2.47 3.33
CA LEU A 5 21.46 -2.50 2.88
C LEU A 5 20.54 -2.95 4.02
N SER A 6 20.94 -4.00 4.75
CA SER A 6 20.19 -4.48 5.92
C SER A 6 20.07 -3.40 7.00
N GLU A 7 21.16 -2.67 7.28
CA GLU A 7 21.15 -1.54 8.22
C GLU A 7 20.17 -0.44 7.76
N LEU A 8 20.20 -0.09 6.47
CA LEU A 8 19.31 0.93 5.91
C LEU A 8 17.84 0.50 6.02
N ILE A 9 17.52 -0.75 5.70
CA ILE A 9 16.17 -1.28 5.81
C ILE A 9 15.68 -1.29 7.25
N ASN A 10 16.51 -1.74 8.18
CA ASN A 10 16.17 -1.69 9.61
C ASN A 10 15.92 -0.25 10.09
N GLN A 11 16.70 0.70 9.57
CA GLN A 11 16.48 2.11 9.87
C GLN A 11 15.13 2.60 9.33
N ILE A 12 14.77 2.27 8.06
CA ILE A 12 13.47 2.63 7.48
C ILE A 12 12.31 2.08 8.30
N VAL A 13 12.43 0.84 8.75
CA VAL A 13 11.42 0.20 9.61
C VAL A 13 11.28 0.94 10.93
N ALA A 14 12.40 1.26 11.58
CA ALA A 14 12.41 2.01 12.85
C ALA A 14 11.84 3.41 12.67
N ASP A 15 12.22 4.10 11.59
CA ASP A 15 11.72 5.43 11.22
C ASP A 15 10.22 5.43 10.99
N TYR A 16 9.68 4.41 10.33
CA TYR A 16 8.24 4.27 10.12
C TYR A 16 7.48 4.19 11.44
N PHE A 17 7.88 3.31 12.36
CA PHE A 17 7.23 3.16 13.65
C PHE A 17 7.36 4.42 14.50
N HIS A 18 8.52 5.08 14.47
CA HIS A 18 8.74 6.36 15.15
C HIS A 18 7.84 7.47 14.58
N PHE A 19 7.78 7.59 13.25
CA PHE A 19 7.00 8.63 12.56
C PHE A 19 5.51 8.53 12.86
N TYR A 20 4.95 7.32 12.89
CA TYR A 20 3.55 7.08 13.21
C TYR A 20 3.26 6.91 14.71
N ASN A 21 4.29 7.03 15.56
CA ASN A 21 4.18 6.85 17.01
C ASN A 21 3.43 5.56 17.40
N CYS A 22 3.78 4.46 16.74
CA CYS A 22 3.19 3.14 16.99
C CYS A 22 4.24 2.14 17.47
N GLU A 23 3.79 1.12 18.20
CA GLU A 23 4.66 0.09 18.73
C GLU A 23 5.29 -0.74 17.60
N PRO A 24 6.60 -1.05 17.69
CA PRO A 24 7.26 -1.92 16.73
C PRO A 24 6.61 -3.30 16.67
N ILE A 25 6.46 -3.82 15.45
CA ILE A 25 5.92 -5.15 15.19
C ILE A 25 7.06 -6.07 14.76
N ASN A 26 7.02 -7.32 15.18
CA ASN A 26 7.98 -8.32 14.77
C ASN A 26 7.78 -8.65 13.29
N LEU A 27 8.69 -8.21 12.45
CA LEU A 27 8.67 -8.42 11.01
C LEU A 27 10.07 -8.65 10.44
N SER A 28 10.14 -9.37 9.33
CA SER A 28 11.33 -9.52 8.51
C SER A 28 11.06 -8.99 7.11
N ILE A 29 12.09 -8.46 6.44
CA ILE A 29 12.00 -8.00 5.06
C ILE A 29 12.96 -8.82 4.22
N ILE A 30 12.46 -9.37 3.13
CA ILE A 30 13.24 -10.15 2.17
C ILE A 30 13.03 -9.62 0.76
N PHE A 31 14.08 -9.66 -0.04
CA PHE A 31 14.03 -9.32 -1.47
C PHE A 31 14.00 -10.61 -2.27
N SER A 32 13.08 -10.70 -3.22
CA SER A 32 12.86 -11.92 -4.01
C SER A 32 12.76 -11.60 -5.49
N ASP A 33 13.37 -12.42 -6.32
CA ASP A 33 13.20 -12.37 -7.77
C ASP A 33 11.87 -13.00 -8.24
N ASP A 34 11.19 -13.71 -7.34
CA ASP A 34 9.86 -14.29 -7.55
C ASP A 34 9.07 -14.24 -6.24
N ILE A 35 8.28 -13.17 -6.10
CA ILE A 35 7.48 -12.90 -4.88
C ILE A 35 6.58 -14.09 -4.55
N TRP A 36 5.90 -14.67 -5.54
CA TRP A 36 4.91 -15.71 -5.28
C TRP A 36 5.52 -17.06 -4.96
N LYS A 37 6.66 -17.37 -5.57
CA LYS A 37 7.43 -18.55 -5.18
C LYS A 37 7.84 -18.45 -3.71
N THR A 38 8.43 -17.32 -3.32
CA THR A 38 8.86 -17.05 -1.94
C THR A 38 7.68 -17.05 -0.98
N TYR A 39 6.55 -16.42 -1.36
CA TYR A 39 5.34 -16.43 -0.56
C TYR A 39 4.85 -17.86 -0.27
N PHE A 40 4.81 -18.74 -1.29
CA PHE A 40 4.38 -20.12 -1.12
C PHE A 40 5.42 -21.04 -0.49
N GLU A 41 6.66 -20.62 -0.36
CA GLU A 41 7.66 -21.29 0.48
C GLU A 41 7.41 -20.99 1.96
N ILE A 42 6.97 -19.76 2.28
CA ILE A 42 6.61 -19.32 3.65
C ILE A 42 5.22 -19.84 4.04
N ARG A 43 4.24 -19.76 3.11
CA ARG A 43 2.85 -20.16 3.30
C ARG A 43 2.42 -21.24 2.30
N PRO A 44 2.95 -22.47 2.42
CA PRO A 44 2.62 -23.56 1.49
C PRO A 44 1.15 -23.98 1.54
N ASP A 45 0.47 -23.72 2.67
CA ASP A 45 -0.96 -23.95 2.87
C ASP A 45 -1.86 -23.05 2.01
N HIS A 46 -1.34 -21.91 1.53
CA HIS A 46 -2.07 -20.99 0.66
C HIS A 46 -2.02 -21.39 -0.82
N ARG A 47 -1.13 -22.29 -1.21
CA ARG A 47 -0.96 -22.68 -2.62
C ARG A 47 -2.24 -23.22 -3.27
N SER A 48 -3.04 -23.97 -2.51
CA SER A 48 -4.32 -24.52 -2.98
C SER A 48 -5.49 -23.54 -2.93
N LYS A 49 -5.32 -22.43 -2.22
CA LYS A 49 -6.36 -21.40 -2.02
C LYS A 49 -6.28 -20.26 -3.03
N ARG A 50 -5.16 -20.14 -3.75
CA ARG A 50 -4.93 -19.07 -4.74
C ARG A 50 -4.95 -19.64 -6.15
N THR A 51 -5.71 -18.99 -7.03
CA THR A 51 -5.82 -19.35 -8.46
C THR A 51 -4.59 -18.90 -9.25
N GLU A 52 -4.40 -19.47 -10.43
CA GLU A 52 -3.17 -19.44 -11.25
C GLU A 52 -2.73 -18.05 -11.76
N GLN A 53 -3.59 -17.04 -11.71
CA GLN A 53 -3.23 -15.68 -12.13
C GLN A 53 -3.02 -14.76 -10.91
N LEU A 54 -1.81 -14.80 -10.38
CA LEU A 54 -1.41 -13.91 -9.32
C LEU A 54 -0.94 -12.58 -9.91
N PRO A 55 -1.42 -11.44 -9.38
CA PRO A 55 -1.00 -10.14 -9.89
C PRO A 55 0.50 -9.91 -9.65
N SER A 56 1.11 -9.11 -10.52
CA SER A 56 2.48 -8.64 -10.32
C SER A 56 2.45 -7.46 -9.36
N PHE A 57 3.00 -7.64 -8.17
CA PHE A 57 3.16 -6.60 -7.16
C PHE A 57 4.63 -6.25 -6.95
N ASN A 58 4.89 -5.02 -6.48
CA ASN A 58 6.22 -4.61 -6.06
C ASN A 58 6.57 -5.11 -4.66
N GLY A 59 5.57 -5.50 -3.87
CA GLY A 59 5.70 -6.08 -2.54
C GLY A 59 4.46 -6.87 -2.17
N THR A 60 4.56 -7.66 -1.13
CA THR A 60 3.44 -8.36 -0.47
C THR A 60 3.84 -8.76 0.94
N ILE A 61 2.85 -9.10 1.77
CA ILE A 61 3.09 -9.64 3.10
C ILE A 61 2.71 -11.13 3.17
N ALA A 62 3.53 -11.90 3.87
CA ALA A 62 3.18 -13.24 4.34
C ALA A 62 2.93 -13.15 5.85
N ALA A 63 1.65 -13.28 6.23
CA ALA A 63 1.26 -13.32 7.63
C ALA A 63 1.70 -14.66 8.25
N PRO A 64 2.14 -14.68 9.53
CA PRO A 64 2.49 -15.92 10.19
C PRO A 64 1.27 -16.80 10.44
N LEU A 65 1.50 -18.09 10.70
CA LEU A 65 0.44 -19.02 11.11
C LEU A 65 -0.08 -18.66 12.50
N GLU A 66 0.84 -18.34 13.41
CA GLU A 66 0.52 -17.98 14.79
C GLU A 66 0.41 -16.45 14.93
N LEU A 67 -0.54 -15.98 15.74
CA LEU A 67 -0.81 -14.54 15.92
C LEU A 67 0.35 -13.75 16.52
N ASP A 68 1.25 -14.40 17.26
CA ASP A 68 2.47 -13.82 17.84
C ASP A 68 3.71 -14.04 16.96
N GLY A 69 3.55 -14.69 15.81
CA GLY A 69 4.63 -14.98 14.86
C GLY A 69 5.19 -13.72 14.18
N THR A 70 6.21 -13.95 13.36
CA THR A 70 6.89 -12.90 12.60
C THR A 70 6.26 -12.74 11.23
N PHE A 71 5.80 -11.54 10.90
CA PHE A 71 5.39 -11.20 9.54
C PHE A 71 6.60 -11.16 8.60
N THR A 72 6.41 -11.57 7.36
CA THR A 72 7.43 -11.41 6.33
C THR A 72 6.93 -10.48 5.23
N VAL A 73 7.62 -9.36 5.06
CA VAL A 73 7.45 -8.46 3.92
C VAL A 73 8.36 -8.96 2.79
N ILE A 74 7.77 -9.24 1.65
CA ILE A 74 8.48 -9.73 0.46
C ILE A 74 8.46 -8.60 -0.57
N VAL A 75 9.64 -8.12 -0.98
CA VAL A 75 9.79 -7.03 -1.95
C VAL A 75 10.37 -7.59 -3.24
N ASP A 76 9.86 -7.15 -4.39
CA ASP A 76 10.40 -7.49 -5.69
C ASP A 76 11.82 -6.94 -5.83
N ASN A 77 12.80 -7.85 -6.01
CA ASN A 77 14.21 -7.50 -6.09
C ASN A 77 14.54 -6.73 -7.37
N GLN A 78 13.90 -7.04 -8.48
CA GLN A 78 14.17 -6.37 -9.76
C GLN A 78 13.61 -4.95 -9.74
N TYR A 79 12.40 -4.77 -9.18
CA TYR A 79 11.85 -3.44 -8.93
C TYR A 79 12.79 -2.62 -8.03
N PHE A 80 13.18 -3.17 -6.87
CA PHE A 80 14.08 -2.51 -5.94
C PHE A 80 15.40 -2.09 -6.61
N LEU A 81 16.07 -3.00 -7.30
CA LEU A 81 17.34 -2.70 -8.01
C LEU A 81 17.16 -1.64 -9.10
N SER A 82 16.03 -1.67 -9.81
CA SER A 82 15.69 -0.64 -10.80
C SER A 82 15.54 0.74 -10.16
N GLU A 83 14.82 0.83 -9.04
CA GLU A 83 14.61 2.08 -8.32
C GLU A 83 15.95 2.66 -7.79
N VAL A 84 16.76 1.82 -7.16
CA VAL A 84 18.09 2.22 -6.66
C VAL A 84 18.99 2.68 -7.79
N LYS A 85 19.02 1.97 -8.92
CA LYS A 85 19.81 2.34 -10.10
C LYS A 85 19.41 3.70 -10.67
N ASN A 86 18.14 4.03 -10.60
CA ASN A 86 17.59 5.29 -11.11
C ASN A 86 17.52 6.40 -10.03
N ASN A 87 18.15 6.20 -8.88
CA ASN A 87 18.12 7.11 -7.73
C ASN A 87 16.68 7.49 -7.31
N ARG A 88 15.75 6.55 -7.39
CA ARG A 88 14.37 6.72 -6.94
C ARG A 88 14.21 6.13 -5.55
N LEU A 89 13.33 6.74 -4.76
CA LEU A 89 13.04 6.32 -3.38
C LEU A 89 11.68 5.65 -3.22
N SER A 90 10.94 5.40 -4.31
CA SER A 90 9.59 4.80 -4.26
C SER A 90 9.55 3.43 -3.57
N TRP A 91 10.65 2.68 -3.59
CA TRP A 91 10.78 1.41 -2.86
C TRP A 91 10.65 1.58 -1.32
N ILE A 92 11.02 2.75 -0.77
CA ILE A 92 10.78 3.08 0.64
C ILE A 92 9.28 3.18 0.91
N GLY A 93 8.54 3.85 0.01
CA GLY A 93 7.08 3.91 0.07
C GLY A 93 6.42 2.52 -0.03
N THR A 94 7.00 1.62 -0.86
CA THR A 94 6.54 0.23 -0.94
C THR A 94 6.76 -0.51 0.39
N ILE A 95 7.94 -0.42 0.99
CA ILE A 95 8.21 -1.02 2.30
C ILE A 95 7.24 -0.47 3.36
N ALA A 96 7.07 0.85 3.42
CA ALA A 96 6.15 1.49 4.37
C ALA A 96 4.68 1.07 4.13
N HIS A 97 4.28 0.88 2.87
CA HIS A 97 2.97 0.34 2.50
C HIS A 97 2.77 -1.07 3.07
N GLU A 98 3.72 -1.96 2.88
CA GLU A 98 3.64 -3.33 3.40
C GLU A 98 3.68 -3.38 4.94
N ILE A 99 4.46 -2.51 5.59
CA ILE A 99 4.44 -2.39 7.06
C ILE A 99 3.07 -1.91 7.56
N THR A 100 2.41 -1.02 6.82
CA THR A 100 1.06 -0.57 7.15
C THR A 100 0.09 -1.75 7.12
N HIS A 101 0.14 -2.60 6.11
CA HIS A 101 -0.66 -3.83 6.08
C HIS A 101 -0.40 -4.72 7.30
N VAL A 102 0.87 -4.92 7.68
CA VAL A 102 1.22 -5.71 8.87
C VAL A 102 0.54 -5.14 10.13
N ARG A 103 0.57 -3.81 10.31
CA ARG A 103 -0.10 -3.14 11.42
C ARG A 103 -1.61 -3.34 11.36
N ASP A 104 -2.22 -3.06 10.23
CA ASP A 104 -3.66 -3.14 10.03
C ASP A 104 -4.19 -4.56 10.27
N TYR A 105 -3.50 -5.58 9.75
CA TYR A 105 -3.87 -6.99 9.96
C TYR A 105 -3.79 -7.37 11.44
N LYS A 106 -2.74 -6.93 12.13
CA LYS A 106 -2.57 -7.22 13.56
C LYS A 106 -3.68 -6.57 14.39
N GLU A 107 -3.95 -5.29 14.16
CA GLU A 107 -4.98 -4.53 14.86
C GLU A 107 -6.38 -5.12 14.59
N TYR A 108 -6.68 -5.43 13.33
CA TYR A 108 -7.98 -5.97 12.94
C TYR A 108 -8.20 -7.39 13.48
N ALA A 109 -7.20 -8.26 13.42
CA ALA A 109 -7.28 -9.60 14.02
C ALA A 109 -7.53 -9.54 15.54
N GLN A 110 -6.87 -8.60 16.23
CA GLN A 110 -7.10 -8.38 17.66
C GLN A 110 -8.52 -7.89 17.94
N MET A 111 -9.03 -6.94 17.16
CA MET A 111 -10.38 -6.40 17.29
C MET A 111 -11.45 -7.49 17.11
N LEU A 112 -11.24 -8.40 16.18
CA LEU A 112 -12.13 -9.54 15.92
C LEU A 112 -11.96 -10.68 16.92
N SER A 113 -10.92 -10.69 17.74
CA SER A 113 -10.48 -11.86 18.50
C SER A 113 -10.27 -13.08 17.59
N ALA A 114 -9.72 -12.86 16.39
CA ALA A 114 -9.50 -13.90 15.40
C ALA A 114 -8.52 -14.96 15.90
N ALA A 115 -8.72 -16.21 15.52
CA ALA A 115 -7.82 -17.30 15.87
C ALA A 115 -6.58 -17.35 14.97
N SER A 116 -6.64 -16.73 13.79
CA SER A 116 -5.51 -16.62 12.84
C SER A 116 -5.68 -15.40 11.93
N TYR A 117 -4.60 -14.99 11.27
CA TYR A 117 -4.66 -13.94 10.24
C TYR A 117 -5.42 -14.38 8.99
N ASP A 118 -5.56 -15.68 8.74
CA ASP A 118 -6.31 -16.18 7.58
C ASP A 118 -7.81 -15.86 7.68
N GLU A 119 -8.34 -15.71 8.89
CA GLU A 119 -9.74 -15.35 9.09
C GLU A 119 -10.05 -13.96 8.53
N VAL A 120 -9.13 -13.01 8.64
CA VAL A 120 -9.32 -11.64 8.12
C VAL A 120 -9.16 -11.54 6.60
N LEU A 121 -8.66 -12.59 5.95
CA LEU A 121 -8.50 -12.67 4.50
C LEU A 121 -9.73 -13.23 3.78
N THR A 122 -10.78 -13.58 4.51
CA THR A 122 -12.00 -14.16 3.92
C THR A 122 -12.85 -13.11 3.19
N ALA A 123 -13.79 -13.59 2.37
CA ALA A 123 -14.72 -12.71 1.65
C ALA A 123 -15.62 -11.88 2.57
N GLU A 124 -15.83 -12.32 3.82
CA GLU A 124 -16.62 -11.60 4.82
C GLU A 124 -15.97 -10.29 5.27
N HIS A 125 -14.65 -10.17 5.10
CA HIS A 125 -13.89 -8.98 5.48
C HIS A 125 -13.46 -8.13 4.28
N ARG A 126 -14.26 -8.10 3.20
CA ARG A 126 -13.97 -7.33 1.98
C ARG A 126 -13.78 -5.83 2.26
N MET A 127 -14.56 -5.25 3.16
CA MET A 127 -14.43 -3.83 3.50
C MET A 127 -13.12 -3.55 4.23
N PHE A 128 -12.65 -4.47 5.07
CA PHE A 128 -11.32 -4.36 5.65
C PHE A 128 -10.24 -4.43 4.57
N GLN A 129 -10.35 -5.34 3.60
CA GLN A 129 -9.38 -5.46 2.51
C GLN A 129 -9.30 -4.16 1.67
N LEU A 130 -10.46 -3.55 1.37
CA LEU A 130 -10.52 -2.26 0.70
C LEU A 130 -9.85 -1.15 1.53
N TRP A 131 -10.21 -1.08 2.81
CA TRP A 131 -9.69 -0.08 3.73
C TRP A 131 -8.18 -0.21 3.94
N THR A 132 -7.66 -1.43 4.14
CA THR A 132 -6.22 -1.61 4.36
C THR A 132 -5.38 -1.28 3.13
N GLU A 133 -5.87 -1.54 1.91
CA GLU A 133 -5.21 -1.12 0.67
C GLU A 133 -5.16 0.41 0.54
N PHE A 134 -6.27 1.08 0.84
CA PHE A 134 -6.34 2.53 0.89
C PHE A 134 -5.38 3.08 1.95
N ASN A 135 -5.45 2.55 3.18
CA ASN A 135 -4.65 2.98 4.32
C ASN A 135 -3.15 2.77 4.09
N ALA A 136 -2.77 1.61 3.56
CA ALA A 136 -1.39 1.31 3.24
C ALA A 136 -0.83 2.23 2.17
N LYS A 137 -1.63 2.55 1.13
CA LYS A 137 -1.22 3.51 0.11
C LYS A 137 -1.06 4.92 0.67
N ARG A 138 -2.03 5.39 1.47
CA ARG A 138 -1.98 6.68 2.14
C ARG A 138 -0.75 6.78 3.04
N HIS A 139 -0.57 5.85 3.98
CA HIS A 139 0.54 5.89 4.92
C HIS A 139 1.91 5.71 4.26
N GLY A 140 2.05 4.74 3.35
CA GLY A 140 3.31 4.52 2.66
C GLY A 140 3.75 5.72 1.83
N TYR A 141 2.83 6.33 1.09
CA TYR A 141 3.13 7.50 0.27
C TYR A 141 3.33 8.77 1.11
N TYR A 142 2.53 8.96 2.16
CA TYR A 142 2.69 10.09 3.08
C TYR A 142 4.03 10.02 3.83
N PHE A 143 4.40 8.83 4.34
CA PHE A 143 5.70 8.61 4.99
C PHE A 143 6.87 8.95 4.06
N LEU A 144 6.82 8.44 2.81
CA LEU A 144 7.84 8.76 1.82
C LEU A 144 7.96 10.27 1.60
N ARG A 145 6.83 10.95 1.43
CA ARG A 145 6.78 12.37 1.13
C ARG A 145 7.24 13.25 2.30
N LYS A 146 6.74 12.99 3.50
CA LYS A 146 7.01 13.81 4.69
C LYS A 146 8.34 13.49 5.35
N TYR A 147 8.72 12.22 5.40
CA TYR A 147 9.92 11.83 6.15
C TYR A 147 11.19 11.93 5.30
N TYR A 148 11.15 11.50 4.04
CA TYR A 148 12.33 11.45 3.18
C TYR A 148 12.45 12.62 2.23
N PHE A 149 11.35 13.22 1.79
CA PHE A 149 11.39 14.37 0.90
C PHE A 149 11.11 15.70 1.59
N ASP A 150 10.68 15.67 2.85
CA ASP A 150 10.23 16.86 3.59
C ASP A 150 9.27 17.71 2.73
N ASP A 151 8.38 17.01 2.03
CA ASP A 151 7.42 17.61 1.13
C ASP A 151 8.06 18.51 0.04
N MET A 152 9.02 17.98 -0.67
CA MET A 152 9.74 18.68 -1.75
C MET A 152 8.89 18.97 -2.99
N THR A 153 7.56 18.83 -2.94
CA THR A 153 6.72 19.26 -4.05
C THR A 153 6.76 20.77 -4.16
N ASP A 154 7.35 21.26 -5.23
CA ASP A 154 7.31 22.69 -5.56
C ASP A 154 5.84 23.10 -5.73
N PRO A 155 5.33 24.08 -4.96
CA PRO A 155 3.99 24.61 -5.15
C PRO A 155 3.66 24.99 -6.59
N ALA A 156 4.66 25.35 -7.39
CA ALA A 156 4.48 25.62 -8.81
C ALA A 156 4.06 24.39 -9.63
N GLN A 157 4.26 23.17 -9.13
CA GLN A 157 3.84 21.91 -9.78
C GLN A 157 2.39 21.53 -9.45
N ILE A 158 1.80 22.11 -8.40
CA ILE A 158 0.43 21.77 -7.97
C ILE A 158 -0.60 21.99 -9.09
N PRO A 159 -0.59 23.09 -9.87
CA PRO A 159 -1.51 23.26 -10.99
C PRO A 159 -1.42 22.13 -12.04
N ASP A 160 -0.22 21.60 -12.32
CA ASP A 160 -0.06 20.48 -13.25
C ASP A 160 -0.59 19.17 -12.68
N ILE A 161 -0.34 18.92 -11.41
CA ILE A 161 -0.90 17.76 -10.68
C ILE A 161 -2.43 17.78 -10.75
N ILE A 162 -3.04 18.94 -10.46
CA ILE A 162 -4.50 19.13 -10.45
C ILE A 162 -5.11 18.98 -11.85
N ASN A 163 -4.50 19.58 -12.86
CA ASN A 163 -5.13 19.73 -14.18
C ASN A 163 -4.75 18.61 -15.15
N THR A 164 -3.67 17.89 -14.90
CA THR A 164 -3.12 16.91 -15.84
C THR A 164 -2.93 15.54 -15.20
N GLU A 165 -2.18 15.48 -14.11
CA GLU A 165 -1.77 14.20 -13.53
C GLU A 165 -2.95 13.43 -12.93
N LEU A 166 -3.71 14.04 -12.02
CA LEU A 166 -4.84 13.38 -11.36
C LEU A 166 -5.99 13.00 -12.30
N PRO A 167 -6.43 13.87 -13.23
CA PRO A 167 -7.39 13.45 -14.26
C PRO A 167 -6.92 12.29 -15.11
N GLY A 168 -5.62 12.26 -15.46
CA GLY A 168 -5.01 11.13 -16.16
C GLY A 168 -5.02 9.85 -15.33
N GLN A 169 -4.72 9.93 -14.05
CA GLN A 169 -4.77 8.79 -13.13
C GLN A 169 -6.19 8.25 -12.93
N ILE A 170 -7.21 9.12 -12.84
CA ILE A 170 -8.61 8.67 -12.80
C ILE A 170 -8.98 7.92 -14.07
N SER A 171 -8.61 8.45 -15.23
CA SER A 171 -8.91 7.80 -16.51
C SER A 171 -8.25 6.44 -16.59
N PHE A 172 -6.99 6.34 -16.19
CA PHE A 172 -6.26 5.08 -16.12
C PHE A 172 -6.95 4.10 -15.16
N MET A 173 -7.24 4.52 -13.93
CA MET A 173 -7.90 3.71 -12.93
C MET A 173 -9.28 3.22 -13.40
N SER A 174 -10.08 4.09 -14.01
CA SER A 174 -11.40 3.73 -14.54
C SER A 174 -11.30 2.67 -15.66
N ASN A 175 -10.28 2.76 -16.50
CA ASN A 175 -10.01 1.77 -17.55
C ASN A 175 -9.60 0.43 -16.93
N GLU A 176 -8.66 0.43 -15.97
CA GLU A 176 -8.23 -0.77 -15.26
C GLU A 176 -9.40 -1.44 -14.53
N TYR A 177 -10.21 -0.67 -13.80
CA TYR A 177 -11.40 -1.16 -13.12
C TYR A 177 -12.38 -1.83 -14.08
N SER A 178 -12.61 -1.23 -15.26
CA SER A 178 -13.56 -1.73 -16.27
C SER A 178 -13.01 -2.89 -17.10
N SER A 179 -11.68 -3.05 -17.16
CA SER A 179 -11.02 -4.08 -17.98
C SER A 179 -11.03 -5.46 -17.34
N THR A 180 -11.32 -5.56 -16.06
CA THR A 180 -11.28 -6.81 -15.30
C THR A 180 -12.61 -7.09 -14.62
N SER A 181 -12.97 -8.38 -14.53
CA SER A 181 -14.04 -8.87 -13.67
C SER A 181 -13.52 -9.40 -12.32
N ASP A 182 -12.22 -9.36 -12.10
CA ASP A 182 -11.63 -9.75 -10.81
C ASP A 182 -11.89 -8.65 -9.77
N GLY A 183 -12.78 -8.95 -8.84
CA GLY A 183 -13.15 -8.02 -7.78
C GLY A 183 -12.00 -7.61 -6.87
N TRP A 184 -10.96 -8.46 -6.72
CA TRP A 184 -9.76 -8.09 -5.97
C TRP A 184 -8.94 -7.04 -6.70
N HIS A 185 -8.70 -7.22 -7.99
CA HIS A 185 -7.99 -6.25 -8.81
C HIS A 185 -8.72 -4.91 -8.86
N GLN A 186 -10.06 -4.94 -8.92
CA GLN A 186 -10.88 -3.73 -8.84
C GLN A 186 -10.70 -2.99 -7.51
N ILE A 187 -10.79 -3.70 -6.37
CA ILE A 187 -10.57 -3.13 -5.03
C ILE A 187 -9.19 -2.50 -4.95
N TYR A 188 -8.16 -3.24 -5.32
CA TYR A 188 -6.78 -2.78 -5.29
C TYR A 188 -6.58 -1.49 -6.09
N THR A 189 -7.04 -1.48 -7.34
CA THR A 189 -6.87 -0.33 -8.25
C THR A 189 -7.52 0.94 -7.70
N VAL A 190 -8.75 0.84 -7.20
CA VAL A 190 -9.48 1.98 -6.63
C VAL A 190 -8.82 2.46 -5.35
N SER A 191 -8.50 1.56 -4.44
CA SER A 191 -7.88 1.89 -3.15
C SER A 191 -6.52 2.58 -3.32
N GLN A 192 -5.70 2.11 -4.27
CA GLN A 192 -4.42 2.74 -4.60
C GLN A 192 -4.58 4.18 -5.09
N PHE A 193 -5.62 4.45 -5.89
CA PHE A 193 -5.91 5.80 -6.36
C PHE A 193 -6.42 6.70 -5.22
N LEU A 194 -7.43 6.25 -4.47
CA LEU A 194 -8.02 7.03 -3.38
C LEU A 194 -7.01 7.30 -2.24
N GLY A 195 -6.19 6.31 -1.89
CA GLY A 195 -5.14 6.49 -0.89
C GLY A 195 -4.10 7.54 -1.30
N ARG A 196 -3.74 7.61 -2.59
CA ARG A 196 -2.88 8.67 -3.12
C ARG A 196 -3.55 10.03 -3.10
N LEU A 197 -4.84 10.10 -3.45
CA LEU A 197 -5.62 11.34 -3.42
C LEU A 197 -5.66 11.91 -2.00
N ALA A 198 -5.89 11.06 -0.98
CA ALA A 198 -5.88 11.46 0.41
C ALA A 198 -4.54 12.06 0.85
N VAL A 199 -3.41 11.57 0.33
CA VAL A 199 -2.10 12.18 0.64
C VAL A 199 -1.98 13.58 0.08
N TRP A 200 -2.48 13.84 -1.12
CA TRP A 200 -2.48 15.18 -1.68
C TRP A 200 -3.36 16.15 -0.88
N GLU A 201 -4.53 15.67 -0.40
CA GLU A 201 -5.39 16.43 0.50
C GLU A 201 -4.67 16.75 1.83
N ASP A 202 -4.03 15.76 2.44
CA ASP A 202 -3.28 15.94 3.70
C ASP A 202 -2.12 16.95 3.56
N LEU A 203 -1.40 16.90 2.43
CA LEU A 203 -0.22 17.75 2.21
C LEU A 203 -0.58 19.17 1.77
N PHE A 204 -1.64 19.31 0.98
CA PHE A 204 -2.01 20.58 0.34
C PHE A 204 -3.52 20.87 0.44
N PRO A 205 -4.08 20.96 1.66
CA PRO A 205 -5.53 21.09 1.87
C PRO A 205 -6.15 22.36 1.24
N THR A 206 -5.33 23.38 0.97
CA THR A 206 -5.79 24.61 0.31
C THR A 206 -6.03 24.42 -1.19
N TYR A 207 -5.43 23.43 -1.81
CA TYR A 207 -5.60 23.10 -3.23
C TYR A 207 -6.55 21.93 -3.43
N PHE A 208 -6.48 20.92 -2.56
CA PHE A 208 -7.28 19.70 -2.62
C PHE A 208 -8.46 19.80 -1.65
N THR A 209 -9.32 20.80 -1.92
CA THR A 209 -10.53 21.03 -1.12
C THR A 209 -11.59 19.97 -1.39
N ALA A 210 -12.55 19.80 -0.47
CA ALA A 210 -13.69 18.90 -0.67
C ALA A 210 -14.44 19.17 -1.99
N ASP A 211 -14.60 20.46 -2.37
CA ASP A 211 -15.21 20.84 -3.65
C ASP A 211 -14.39 20.39 -4.86
N TYR A 212 -13.07 20.45 -4.76
CA TYR A 212 -12.18 19.96 -5.82
C TYR A 212 -12.29 18.44 -5.95
N ILE A 213 -12.21 17.72 -4.83
CA ILE A 213 -12.30 16.26 -4.78
C ILE A 213 -13.64 15.78 -5.35
N ALA A 214 -14.75 16.39 -4.91
CA ALA A 214 -16.07 16.08 -5.42
C ALA A 214 -16.15 16.25 -6.95
N ARG A 215 -15.62 17.35 -7.49
CA ARG A 215 -15.57 17.58 -8.95
C ARG A 215 -14.69 16.56 -9.67
N LEU A 216 -13.53 16.23 -9.10
CA LEU A 216 -12.59 15.26 -9.65
C LEU A 216 -13.24 13.86 -9.75
N LEU A 217 -14.01 13.45 -8.74
CA LEU A 217 -14.67 12.15 -8.67
C LEU A 217 -16.05 12.11 -9.33
N THR A 218 -16.62 13.26 -9.76
CA THR A 218 -17.94 13.35 -10.42
C THR A 218 -18.15 12.36 -11.56
N PRO A 219 -17.16 12.04 -12.43
CA PRO A 219 -17.34 11.03 -13.47
C PRO A 219 -17.62 9.62 -12.94
N ASN A 220 -17.29 9.36 -11.68
CA ASN A 220 -17.49 8.10 -10.99
C ASN A 220 -18.08 8.37 -9.59
N PRO A 221 -19.39 8.73 -9.47
CA PRO A 221 -20.00 9.21 -8.22
C PRO A 221 -19.84 8.22 -7.05
N TRP A 222 -19.90 6.92 -7.33
CA TRP A 222 -19.70 5.87 -6.32
C TRP A 222 -18.30 5.92 -5.65
N MET A 223 -17.30 6.51 -6.32
CA MET A 223 -15.97 6.71 -5.73
C MET A 223 -15.96 7.83 -4.70
N LEU A 224 -16.80 8.84 -4.87
CA LEU A 224 -16.96 9.89 -3.86
C LEU A 224 -17.57 9.32 -2.59
N ASP A 225 -18.66 8.57 -2.71
CA ASP A 225 -19.30 7.87 -1.57
C ASP A 225 -18.29 6.97 -0.85
N LEU A 226 -17.48 6.25 -1.62
CA LEU A 226 -16.44 5.39 -1.07
C LEU A 226 -15.32 6.19 -0.39
N TYR A 227 -14.88 7.29 -0.98
CA TYR A 227 -13.84 8.16 -0.42
C TYR A 227 -14.27 8.80 0.90
N GLU A 228 -15.54 9.23 1.00
CA GLU A 228 -16.10 9.77 2.23
C GLU A 228 -16.27 8.72 3.33
N TYR A 229 -16.38 7.45 2.95
CA TYR A 229 -16.46 6.31 3.89
C TYR A 229 -15.10 5.89 4.43
N LEU A 230 -14.02 5.98 3.63
CA LEU A 230 -12.67 5.55 3.98
C LEU A 230 -11.92 6.60 4.84
#